data_e2f3b387b46692ae11ebdbfb994f349d
#
_entry.id   e2f3b387b46692ae11ebdbfb994f349d
#
_cell.length_a   1.000
_cell.length_b   1.000
_cell.length_c   1.000
_cell.angle_alpha   90.00
_cell.angle_beta   90.00
_cell.angle_gamma   90.00
#
_symmetry.space_group_name_H-M   'P 1'
#
loop_
_entity.id
_entity.type
_entity.pdbx_description
1 polymer ?
#
loop_
_entity_poly.entity_id
_entity_poly.type
_entity_poly.pdbx_seq_one_letter_code
_entity_poly.pdbx_strand_id
1 'polypeptide(L)'
;MIKKTLFSFLFALVAFGFTACDSDDNNGQKRVPDSAKPSKEFKVGNCDKEQYADDAIKLNVKSWGNSGMAQEFASIELFADGHFLITSPKAASMPKSKVGVTRAADGSTMFKKDGGKPMQTRAVDASGTIIIDNGLYIYGTYTRVKEGVYQLSNNTVIEIKDGGVTGYATVTYTNRLGMSITITVTIDITNKQDDAVRSLCRSWRMDSAENWLLAGDVMIGYGKQWLEKGRVMQQATLTPEGKGMGFDEDDLIDDKDDYCYRVIFSPCGTFVCFYVDGDVEIGTWEWTDPHNGVLRCWETFDWDDDDDDDDDDDDFADMTVRFDGKQMRIYGDFMDTEDNILFRTLSVATFSAKY
;
A
#
# COMPACT_ATOMS: atom_id res chain seq x y z
N MET A 1 18.03 21.31 -5.49
CA MET A 1 19.38 21.94 -5.39
C MET A 1 19.51 22.52 -3.98
N ILE A 2 19.73 21.67 -2.99
CA ILE A 2 19.83 22.04 -1.57
C ILE A 2 21.27 22.43 -1.30
N LYS A 3 21.48 23.61 -0.77
CA LYS A 3 22.80 24.15 -0.47
C LYS A 3 23.40 23.40 0.73
N LYS A 4 24.41 22.58 0.47
CA LYS A 4 25.25 21.99 1.51
C LYS A 4 26.05 23.08 2.20
N THR A 5 25.68 23.39 3.44
CA THR A 5 26.51 24.21 4.32
C THR A 5 27.24 23.29 5.28
N LEU A 6 28.53 23.17 5.06
CA LEU A 6 29.48 22.39 5.86
C LEU A 6 29.58 23.00 7.28
N PHE A 7 29.10 22.30 8.29
CA PHE A 7 29.44 22.59 9.69
C PHE A 7 30.26 21.43 10.26
N SER A 8 31.58 21.65 10.30
CA SER A 8 32.48 20.78 11.05
C SER A 8 32.31 21.06 12.53
N PHE A 9 31.68 20.16 13.27
CA PHE A 9 31.77 20.09 14.72
C PHE A 9 32.54 18.86 15.17
N LEU A 10 33.64 19.12 15.82
CA LEU A 10 34.53 18.15 16.46
C LEU A 10 33.80 17.54 17.66
N PHE A 11 33.34 16.32 17.59
CA PHE A 11 32.82 15.59 18.75
C PHE A 11 33.86 14.64 19.31
N ALA A 12 34.21 14.87 20.58
CA ALA A 12 35.02 13.98 21.34
C ALA A 12 34.30 12.67 21.63
N LEU A 13 34.87 11.55 21.20
CA LEU A 13 34.43 10.20 21.51
C LEU A 13 34.48 9.97 23.01
N VAL A 14 33.34 9.88 23.69
CA VAL A 14 33.22 9.30 25.00
C VAL A 14 32.66 7.91 24.87
N ALA A 15 33.53 6.92 24.98
CA ALA A 15 33.14 5.52 25.07
C ALA A 15 32.44 5.25 26.38
N PHE A 16 31.13 5.10 26.39
CA PHE A 16 30.41 4.57 27.54
C PHE A 16 30.06 3.10 27.31
N GLY A 17 30.67 2.26 28.17
CA GLY A 17 30.30 0.86 28.28
C GLY A 17 28.88 0.72 28.82
N PHE A 18 28.03 0.04 28.07
CA PHE A 18 26.66 -0.25 28.48
C PHE A 18 26.63 -1.52 29.32
N THR A 19 26.43 -1.35 30.63
CA THR A 19 25.87 -2.40 31.48
C THR A 19 24.38 -2.21 31.57
N ALA A 20 23.64 -3.23 31.15
CA ALA A 20 22.18 -3.28 31.31
C ALA A 20 21.86 -3.30 32.81
N CYS A 21 21.33 -2.20 33.35
CA CYS A 21 20.67 -2.14 34.64
C CYS A 21 19.31 -1.46 34.44
N ASP A 22 18.30 -2.25 34.76
CA ASP A 22 16.93 -1.79 34.99
C ASP A 22 16.95 -0.83 36.19
N SER A 23 16.79 0.45 35.94
CA SER A 23 16.59 1.44 37.02
C SER A 23 15.76 2.60 36.45
N ASP A 24 14.63 2.84 37.10
CA ASP A 24 13.78 4.02 36.96
C ASP A 24 14.58 5.30 37.22
N ASP A 25 15.22 5.85 36.20
CA ASP A 25 15.84 7.15 36.27
C ASP A 25 15.15 8.13 35.30
N ASN A 26 14.55 9.13 35.95
CA ASN A 26 13.94 10.34 35.42
C ASN A 26 14.94 11.23 34.64
N ASN A 27 15.58 10.70 33.63
CA ASN A 27 16.19 11.51 32.59
C ASN A 27 15.19 11.59 31.42
N GLY A 28 14.72 12.78 31.09
CA GLY A 28 13.61 13.07 30.19
C GLY A 28 13.77 12.62 28.73
N GLN A 29 14.54 11.59 28.47
CA GLN A 29 14.62 10.92 27.18
C GLN A 29 13.37 10.08 27.02
N LYS A 30 12.48 10.52 26.13
CA LYS A 30 11.31 9.74 25.75
C LYS A 30 11.77 8.45 25.06
N ARG A 31 11.48 7.31 25.66
CA ARG A 31 11.71 5.99 25.05
C ARG A 31 10.63 5.73 24.01
N VAL A 32 11.00 5.02 22.96
CA VAL A 32 10.04 4.47 21.98
C VAL A 32 9.03 3.59 22.73
N PRO A 33 7.72 3.84 22.58
CA PRO A 33 6.71 3.05 23.27
C PRO A 33 6.68 1.61 22.71
N ASP A 34 6.25 0.66 23.55
CA ASP A 34 6.10 -0.75 23.14
C ASP A 34 5.12 -0.90 21.99
N SER A 35 4.16 0.02 21.82
CA SER A 35 3.22 0.05 20.71
C SER A 35 3.86 0.28 19.33
N ALA A 36 5.07 0.85 19.30
CA ALA A 36 5.86 1.04 18.08
C ALA A 36 6.53 -0.25 17.58
N LYS A 37 6.46 -1.32 18.35
CA LYS A 37 7.07 -2.61 18.02
C LYS A 37 6.02 -3.69 17.82
N PRO A 38 6.14 -4.54 16.79
CA PRO A 38 5.20 -5.63 16.58
C PRO A 38 5.31 -6.67 17.72
N SER A 39 4.17 -7.26 18.09
CA SER A 39 4.18 -8.44 18.96
C SER A 39 4.97 -9.58 18.28
N LYS A 40 5.63 -10.42 19.11
CA LYS A 40 6.43 -11.54 18.59
C LYS A 40 5.58 -12.60 17.87
N GLU A 41 4.32 -12.74 18.25
CA GLU A 41 3.43 -13.78 17.72
C GLU A 41 2.53 -13.18 16.62
N PHE A 42 2.55 -13.80 15.44
CA PHE A 42 1.59 -13.51 14.39
C PHE A 42 0.32 -14.34 14.63
N LYS A 43 -0.81 -13.66 14.69
CA LYS A 43 -2.14 -14.28 14.74
C LYS A 43 -2.94 -13.79 13.55
N VAL A 44 -3.59 -14.72 12.87
CA VAL A 44 -4.55 -14.36 11.82
C VAL A 44 -5.71 -13.56 12.42
N GLY A 45 -6.18 -12.57 11.69
CA GLY A 45 -7.29 -11.73 12.12
C GLY A 45 -8.59 -12.55 12.21
N ASN A 46 -9.44 -12.21 13.17
CA ASN A 46 -10.81 -12.72 13.19
C ASN A 46 -11.64 -11.86 12.23
N CYS A 47 -11.64 -12.27 10.98
CA CYS A 47 -12.28 -11.50 9.93
C CYS A 47 -13.60 -12.15 9.53
N ASP A 48 -14.70 -11.42 9.73
CA ASP A 48 -15.96 -11.77 9.12
C ASP A 48 -15.74 -11.85 7.59
N LYS A 49 -16.41 -12.81 6.95
CA LYS A 49 -16.28 -13.01 5.52
C LYS A 49 -16.84 -11.78 4.78
N GLU A 50 -16.06 -11.19 3.90
CA GLU A 50 -16.55 -10.14 3.02
C GLU A 50 -17.70 -10.66 2.15
N GLN A 51 -18.64 -9.78 1.78
CA GLN A 51 -19.87 -10.14 1.06
C GLN A 51 -19.57 -10.90 -0.23
N TYR A 52 -18.50 -10.54 -0.92
CA TYR A 52 -18.11 -11.10 -2.22
C TYR A 52 -16.81 -11.90 -2.15
N ALA A 53 -16.43 -12.42 -0.97
CA ALA A 53 -15.17 -13.15 -0.82
C ALA A 53 -15.05 -14.37 -1.75
N ASP A 54 -16.17 -15.05 -2.03
CA ASP A 54 -16.20 -16.19 -2.96
C ASP A 54 -16.09 -15.77 -4.43
N ASP A 55 -16.44 -14.52 -4.74
CA ASP A 55 -16.40 -13.95 -6.09
C ASP A 55 -15.05 -13.26 -6.42
N ALA A 56 -14.20 -13.02 -5.40
CA ALA A 56 -12.89 -12.41 -5.60
C ALA A 56 -12.04 -13.28 -6.54
N ILE A 57 -11.64 -12.72 -7.69
CA ILE A 57 -11.01 -13.45 -8.79
C ILE A 57 -10.27 -12.46 -9.70
N LYS A 58 -9.17 -12.92 -10.29
CA LYS A 58 -8.49 -12.20 -11.37
C LYS A 58 -8.56 -12.98 -12.66
N LEU A 59 -9.07 -12.33 -13.68
CA LEU A 59 -9.25 -12.86 -15.02
C LEU A 59 -8.19 -12.24 -15.93
N ASN A 60 -7.17 -13.01 -16.29
CA ASN A 60 -6.12 -12.54 -17.21
C ASN A 60 -6.44 -13.00 -18.63
N VAL A 61 -6.49 -12.05 -19.58
CA VAL A 61 -6.83 -12.36 -20.98
C VAL A 61 -5.72 -13.18 -21.64
N LYS A 62 -6.11 -14.32 -22.22
CA LYS A 62 -5.24 -15.17 -23.06
C LYS A 62 -5.52 -14.97 -24.53
N SER A 63 -6.79 -14.83 -24.89
CA SER A 63 -7.21 -14.64 -26.26
C SER A 63 -8.42 -13.71 -26.29
N TRP A 64 -8.28 -12.66 -27.06
CA TRP A 64 -9.34 -11.68 -27.33
C TRP A 64 -10.08 -12.07 -28.59
N GLY A 65 -11.05 -12.81 -28.64
CA GLY A 65 -11.80 -13.32 -29.80
C GLY A 65 -11.69 -12.54 -31.11
N ASN A 66 -12.24 -13.09 -32.18
CA ASN A 66 -12.12 -12.54 -33.54
C ASN A 66 -13.30 -11.59 -33.89
N SER A 67 -13.66 -10.68 -33.01
CA SER A 67 -14.83 -9.79 -33.21
C SER A 67 -14.53 -8.54 -34.04
N GLY A 68 -13.27 -8.28 -34.40
CA GLY A 68 -12.83 -7.00 -34.96
C GLY A 68 -12.77 -5.86 -33.96
N MET A 69 -13.12 -6.11 -32.68
CA MET A 69 -12.95 -5.16 -31.59
C MET A 69 -11.48 -5.14 -31.15
N ALA A 70 -10.96 -3.95 -30.88
CA ALA A 70 -9.66 -3.83 -30.22
C ALA A 70 -9.73 -4.43 -28.79
N GLN A 71 -8.62 -4.98 -28.32
CA GLN A 71 -8.53 -5.47 -26.96
C GLN A 71 -8.65 -4.29 -25.98
N GLU A 72 -9.71 -4.30 -25.18
CA GLU A 72 -10.03 -3.20 -24.26
C GLU A 72 -9.29 -3.34 -22.92
N PHE A 73 -8.94 -4.58 -22.52
CA PHE A 73 -8.25 -4.85 -21.24
C PHE A 73 -7.35 -6.07 -21.31
N ALA A 74 -6.35 -6.11 -20.42
CA ALA A 74 -5.48 -7.26 -20.20
C ALA A 74 -5.97 -8.14 -19.05
N SER A 75 -6.55 -7.53 -18.02
CA SER A 75 -7.14 -8.26 -16.89
C SER A 75 -8.34 -7.52 -16.30
N ILE A 76 -9.21 -8.31 -15.65
CA ILE A 76 -10.28 -7.83 -14.77
C ILE A 76 -10.11 -8.54 -13.44
N GLU A 77 -10.12 -7.77 -12.37
CA GLU A 77 -10.06 -8.27 -11.00
C GLU A 77 -11.32 -7.86 -10.25
N LEU A 78 -11.99 -8.83 -9.62
CA LEU A 78 -13.11 -8.60 -8.72
C LEU A 78 -12.63 -8.76 -7.29
N PHE A 79 -12.85 -7.74 -6.45
CA PHE A 79 -12.43 -7.72 -5.05
C PHE A 79 -13.53 -8.22 -4.13
N ALA A 80 -13.13 -8.77 -3.00
CA ALA A 80 -14.04 -9.34 -2.00
C ALA A 80 -15.05 -8.33 -1.43
N ASP A 81 -14.75 -7.04 -1.48
CA ASP A 81 -15.56 -5.94 -0.97
C ASP A 81 -16.57 -5.38 -2.00
N GLY A 82 -16.67 -5.98 -3.19
CA GLY A 82 -17.59 -5.55 -4.25
C GLY A 82 -17.05 -4.49 -5.19
N HIS A 83 -15.73 -4.30 -5.21
CA HIS A 83 -15.07 -3.44 -6.19
C HIS A 83 -14.41 -4.26 -7.29
N PHE A 84 -14.14 -3.62 -8.42
CA PHE A 84 -13.38 -4.20 -9.51
C PHE A 84 -12.24 -3.28 -9.97
N LEU A 85 -11.22 -3.90 -10.55
CA LEU A 85 -10.14 -3.22 -11.27
C LEU A 85 -9.99 -3.81 -12.66
N ILE A 86 -10.05 -2.98 -13.68
CA ILE A 86 -9.70 -3.34 -15.05
C ILE A 86 -8.33 -2.75 -15.36
N THR A 87 -7.42 -3.60 -15.85
CA THR A 87 -6.08 -3.20 -16.28
C THR A 87 -6.02 -3.20 -17.79
N SER A 88 -5.59 -2.10 -18.40
CA SER A 88 -5.43 -2.02 -19.85
C SER A 88 -4.24 -2.86 -20.36
N PRO A 89 -4.18 -3.21 -21.65
CA PRO A 89 -3.02 -3.90 -22.21
C PRO A 89 -1.72 -3.10 -22.06
N LYS A 90 -1.80 -1.77 -22.15
CA LYS A 90 -0.66 -0.89 -21.97
C LYS A 90 -0.13 -0.98 -20.54
N ALA A 91 -0.99 -0.84 -19.53
CA ALA A 91 -0.61 -0.95 -18.13
C ALA A 91 0.01 -2.33 -17.81
N ALA A 92 -0.59 -3.41 -18.34
CA ALA A 92 -0.07 -4.76 -18.12
C ALA A 92 1.31 -5.03 -18.75
N SER A 93 1.74 -4.23 -19.71
CA SER A 93 3.06 -4.33 -20.35
C SER A 93 4.14 -3.47 -19.72
N MET A 94 3.77 -2.63 -18.76
CA MET A 94 4.74 -1.77 -18.05
C MET A 94 5.59 -2.59 -17.10
N PRO A 95 6.87 -2.24 -16.95
CA PRO A 95 7.71 -2.84 -15.92
C PRO A 95 7.06 -2.57 -14.55
N LYS A 96 7.09 -3.55 -13.69
CA LYS A 96 6.73 -3.33 -12.29
C LYS A 96 7.88 -2.57 -11.67
N SER A 97 7.62 -1.35 -11.24
CA SER A 97 8.57 -0.63 -10.40
C SER A 97 8.73 -1.42 -9.09
N LYS A 98 9.96 -1.60 -8.69
CA LYS A 98 10.30 -2.07 -7.36
C LYS A 98 10.31 -0.85 -6.44
N VAL A 99 9.17 -0.22 -6.23
CA VAL A 99 9.11 0.85 -5.23
C VAL A 99 9.15 0.18 -3.87
N GLY A 100 10.28 0.31 -3.24
CA GLY A 100 10.39 0.06 -1.82
C GLY A 100 9.47 1.03 -1.10
N VAL A 101 8.87 0.58 -0.01
CA VAL A 101 8.33 1.48 0.99
C VAL A 101 9.39 2.53 1.24
N THR A 102 9.06 3.75 0.96
CA THR A 102 9.96 4.90 0.86
C THR A 102 10.97 4.96 1.99
N ARG A 103 12.17 5.36 1.64
CA ARG A 103 13.29 5.60 2.55
C ARG A 103 12.82 6.35 3.79
N ALA A 104 12.94 5.71 4.90
CA ALA A 104 12.46 6.23 6.16
C ALA A 104 13.27 7.39 6.73
N ALA A 105 14.41 7.73 6.12
CA ALA A 105 15.21 8.88 6.52
C ALA A 105 14.49 10.22 6.33
N ASP A 106 13.44 10.27 5.53
CA ASP A 106 12.63 11.46 5.31
C ASP A 106 11.34 11.50 6.16
N GLY A 107 11.18 10.56 7.10
CA GLY A 107 10.01 10.52 7.99
C GLY A 107 8.70 10.07 7.35
N SER A 108 8.75 9.57 6.11
CA SER A 108 7.55 9.20 5.35
C SER A 108 6.77 8.04 5.98
N THR A 109 5.47 8.05 5.81
CA THR A 109 4.60 6.93 6.20
C THR A 109 4.71 5.77 5.22
N MET A 110 4.37 4.55 5.65
CA MET A 110 4.43 3.33 4.84
C MET A 110 3.57 3.35 3.57
N PHE A 111 2.67 4.28 3.44
CA PHE A 111 1.79 4.48 2.29
C PHE A 111 1.84 5.95 1.88
N LYS A 112 3.05 6.48 1.73
CA LYS A 112 3.26 7.82 1.20
C LYS A 112 3.09 7.78 -0.31
N LYS A 113 2.39 8.76 -0.81
CA LYS A 113 2.40 9.13 -2.21
C LYS A 113 3.81 9.60 -2.60
N ASP A 114 4.41 8.95 -3.58
CA ASP A 114 5.78 9.27 -3.97
C ASP A 114 5.91 10.74 -4.41
N GLY A 115 6.83 11.44 -3.81
CA GLY A 115 7.51 12.70 -4.13
C GLY A 115 6.82 13.77 -4.96
N GLY A 116 5.50 13.89 -4.94
CA GLY A 116 4.82 15.07 -5.47
C GLY A 116 4.52 15.05 -6.96
N LYS A 117 4.64 13.92 -7.65
CA LYS A 117 4.05 13.78 -8.99
C LYS A 117 2.69 13.13 -8.85
N PRO A 118 1.60 13.87 -9.08
CA PRO A 118 0.27 13.28 -9.00
C PRO A 118 0.18 12.15 -10.02
N MET A 119 -0.33 10.97 -9.62
CA MET A 119 -0.89 10.03 -10.56
C MET A 119 -1.87 10.81 -11.43
N GLN A 120 -1.51 11.02 -12.69
CA GLN A 120 -2.16 12.00 -13.52
C GLN A 120 -3.58 11.57 -13.82
N THR A 121 -4.49 12.47 -13.55
CA THR A 121 -5.87 12.51 -14.03
C THR A 121 -6.78 11.37 -13.59
N ARG A 122 -7.31 11.54 -12.42
CA ARG A 122 -8.55 10.90 -12.00
C ARG A 122 -9.74 11.55 -12.70
N ALA A 123 -10.43 10.82 -13.57
CA ALA A 123 -11.76 11.17 -14.00
C ALA A 123 -12.77 10.26 -13.28
N VAL A 124 -13.78 10.82 -12.64
CA VAL A 124 -14.91 10.07 -12.09
C VAL A 124 -16.08 10.25 -13.03
N ASP A 125 -16.59 9.15 -13.59
CA ASP A 125 -17.77 9.21 -14.45
C ASP A 125 -19.06 9.32 -13.62
N ALA A 126 -20.19 9.49 -14.32
CA ALA A 126 -21.50 9.62 -13.69
C ALA A 126 -21.94 8.37 -12.89
N SER A 127 -21.31 7.24 -13.08
CA SER A 127 -21.55 5.98 -12.35
C SER A 127 -20.70 5.84 -11.08
N GLY A 128 -19.81 6.80 -10.82
CA GLY A 128 -18.82 6.72 -9.75
C GLY A 128 -17.60 5.84 -10.09
N THR A 129 -17.47 5.42 -11.36
CA THR A 129 -16.28 4.70 -11.83
C THR A 129 -15.12 5.66 -11.96
N ILE A 130 -13.96 5.25 -11.43
CA ILE A 130 -12.72 6.03 -11.46
C ILE A 130 -11.89 5.55 -12.65
N ILE A 131 -11.48 6.47 -13.51
CA ILE A 131 -10.57 6.24 -14.63
C ILE A 131 -9.22 6.81 -14.20
N ILE A 132 -8.21 5.96 -14.14
CA ILE A 132 -6.88 6.27 -13.64
C ILE A 132 -5.93 6.29 -14.84
N ASP A 133 -5.01 7.24 -14.87
CA ASP A 133 -3.96 7.41 -15.89
C ASP A 133 -4.47 7.31 -17.33
N ASN A 134 -5.42 8.17 -17.67
CA ASN A 134 -6.01 8.22 -19.02
C ASN A 134 -6.55 6.86 -19.50
N GLY A 135 -7.04 6.01 -18.57
CA GLY A 135 -7.64 4.72 -18.87
C GLY A 135 -6.66 3.55 -18.82
N LEU A 136 -5.49 3.71 -18.24
CA LEU A 136 -4.61 2.57 -17.93
C LEU A 136 -5.29 1.62 -16.95
N TYR A 137 -6.03 2.20 -15.98
CA TYR A 137 -6.87 1.44 -15.06
C TYR A 137 -8.27 2.02 -14.98
N ILE A 138 -9.23 1.14 -14.72
CA ILE A 138 -10.62 1.51 -14.44
C ILE A 138 -11.01 0.80 -13.14
N TYR A 139 -11.35 1.57 -12.13
CA TYR A 139 -11.77 1.09 -10.81
C TYR A 139 -13.23 1.49 -10.56
N GLY A 140 -14.02 0.58 -10.00
CA GLY A 140 -15.41 0.84 -9.70
C GLY A 140 -16.03 -0.24 -8.83
N THR A 141 -17.36 -0.27 -8.76
CA THR A 141 -18.12 -1.26 -8.01
C THR A 141 -18.77 -2.27 -8.96
N TYR A 142 -19.02 -3.48 -8.45
CA TYR A 142 -19.81 -4.47 -9.18
C TYR A 142 -20.93 -5.02 -8.31
N THR A 143 -21.93 -5.56 -8.98
CA THR A 143 -22.99 -6.34 -8.35
C THR A 143 -23.07 -7.72 -9.02
N ARG A 144 -23.24 -8.75 -8.21
CA ARG A 144 -23.52 -10.10 -8.68
C ARG A 144 -24.99 -10.20 -9.07
N VAL A 145 -25.26 -10.34 -10.38
CA VAL A 145 -26.62 -10.49 -10.91
C VAL A 145 -27.14 -11.91 -10.67
N LYS A 146 -26.29 -12.88 -10.94
CA LYS A 146 -26.47 -14.31 -10.67
C LYS A 146 -25.10 -14.97 -10.60
N GLU A 147 -25.05 -16.25 -10.27
CA GLU A 147 -23.79 -17.00 -10.27
C GLU A 147 -23.01 -16.84 -11.58
N GLY A 148 -21.77 -16.43 -11.50
CA GLY A 148 -20.88 -16.19 -12.63
C GLY A 148 -21.23 -14.98 -13.50
N VAL A 149 -22.23 -14.15 -13.13
CA VAL A 149 -22.61 -12.95 -13.91
C VAL A 149 -22.53 -11.71 -13.04
N TYR A 150 -21.71 -10.76 -13.48
CA TYR A 150 -21.41 -9.52 -12.77
C TYR A 150 -21.71 -8.29 -13.65
N GLN A 151 -22.41 -7.33 -13.04
CA GLN A 151 -22.65 -6.01 -13.62
C GLN A 151 -21.67 -5.03 -12.99
N LEU A 152 -20.81 -4.43 -13.79
CA LEU A 152 -19.86 -3.39 -13.35
C LEU A 152 -20.52 -2.01 -13.42
N SER A 153 -20.07 -1.08 -12.57
CA SER A 153 -20.60 0.29 -12.51
C SER A 153 -20.44 1.07 -13.81
N ASN A 154 -19.44 0.74 -14.64
CA ASN A 154 -19.25 1.33 -15.96
C ASN A 154 -20.19 0.76 -17.05
N ASN A 155 -21.28 0.08 -16.67
CA ASN A 155 -22.23 -0.57 -17.55
C ASN A 155 -21.67 -1.77 -18.36
N THR A 156 -20.55 -2.32 -17.93
CA THR A 156 -20.01 -3.57 -18.49
C THR A 156 -20.64 -4.77 -17.81
N VAL A 157 -20.94 -5.81 -18.57
CA VAL A 157 -21.38 -7.11 -18.03
C VAL A 157 -20.34 -8.17 -18.33
N ILE A 158 -20.03 -8.97 -17.29
CA ILE A 158 -19.11 -10.10 -17.38
C ILE A 158 -19.91 -11.36 -17.06
N GLU A 159 -19.92 -12.33 -17.96
CA GLU A 159 -20.45 -13.67 -17.71
C GLU A 159 -19.31 -14.68 -17.82
N ILE A 160 -18.94 -15.29 -16.69
CA ILE A 160 -17.87 -16.27 -16.59
C ILE A 160 -18.48 -17.67 -16.75
N LYS A 161 -17.97 -18.44 -17.70
CA LYS A 161 -18.30 -19.83 -17.89
C LYS A 161 -17.04 -20.69 -17.67
N ASP A 162 -17.17 -21.72 -16.87
CA ASP A 162 -16.08 -22.66 -16.64
C ASP A 162 -15.60 -23.23 -18.00
N GLY A 163 -14.32 -23.10 -18.25
CA GLY A 163 -13.69 -23.60 -19.46
C GLY A 163 -13.46 -25.11 -19.47
N GLY A 164 -13.84 -25.81 -18.42
CA GLY A 164 -13.65 -27.26 -18.27
C GLY A 164 -12.20 -27.69 -18.08
N VAL A 165 -11.27 -26.74 -17.98
CA VAL A 165 -9.85 -26.96 -17.70
C VAL A 165 -9.47 -26.11 -16.50
N THR A 166 -8.87 -26.70 -15.49
CA THR A 166 -8.44 -26.01 -14.27
C THR A 166 -7.57 -24.79 -14.62
N GLY A 167 -7.99 -23.62 -14.13
CA GLY A 167 -7.27 -22.36 -14.33
C GLY A 167 -7.62 -21.60 -15.62
N TYR A 168 -8.58 -22.10 -16.43
CA TYR A 168 -9.09 -21.40 -17.62
C TYR A 168 -10.60 -21.23 -17.56
N ALA A 169 -11.08 -20.12 -18.11
CA ALA A 169 -12.51 -19.90 -18.33
C ALA A 169 -12.76 -19.17 -19.64
N THR A 170 -13.99 -19.25 -20.08
CA THR A 170 -14.53 -18.45 -21.17
C THR A 170 -15.37 -17.34 -20.54
N VAL A 171 -15.09 -16.10 -20.93
CA VAL A 171 -15.82 -14.93 -20.46
C VAL A 171 -16.57 -14.31 -21.63
N THR A 172 -17.87 -14.12 -21.48
CA THR A 172 -18.62 -13.22 -22.34
C THR A 172 -18.56 -11.82 -21.75
N TYR A 173 -17.84 -10.95 -22.42
CA TYR A 173 -17.70 -9.55 -22.07
C TYR A 173 -18.63 -8.71 -22.93
N THR A 174 -19.51 -7.94 -22.30
CA THR A 174 -20.39 -6.97 -22.98
C THR A 174 -19.99 -5.57 -22.52
N ASN A 175 -19.50 -4.77 -23.45
CA ASN A 175 -19.04 -3.42 -23.14
C ASN A 175 -20.22 -2.43 -22.97
N ARG A 176 -19.89 -1.20 -22.56
CA ARG A 176 -20.88 -0.12 -22.32
C ARG A 176 -21.75 0.24 -23.54
N LEU A 177 -21.34 -0.14 -24.75
CA LEU A 177 -22.09 0.08 -25.97
C LEU A 177 -23.01 -1.12 -26.33
N GLY A 178 -23.05 -2.14 -25.48
CA GLY A 178 -23.84 -3.36 -25.69
C GLY A 178 -23.21 -4.35 -26.66
N MET A 179 -21.97 -4.13 -27.09
CA MET A 179 -21.22 -5.07 -27.91
C MET A 179 -20.67 -6.21 -27.09
N SER A 180 -20.91 -7.44 -27.51
CA SER A 180 -20.46 -8.63 -26.79
C SER A 180 -19.37 -9.36 -27.54
N ILE A 181 -18.38 -9.84 -26.80
CA ILE A 181 -17.30 -10.68 -27.30
C ILE A 181 -17.06 -11.82 -26.32
N THR A 182 -16.68 -12.97 -26.84
CA THR A 182 -16.26 -14.11 -26.04
C THR A 182 -14.73 -14.15 -26.02
N ILE A 183 -14.16 -14.12 -24.83
CA ILE A 183 -12.72 -14.13 -24.59
C ILE A 183 -12.33 -15.36 -23.79
N THR A 184 -11.10 -15.82 -23.97
CA THR A 184 -10.50 -16.86 -23.13
C THR A 184 -9.59 -16.21 -22.12
N VAL A 185 -9.75 -16.57 -20.85
CA VAL A 185 -8.98 -16.04 -19.74
C VAL A 185 -8.32 -17.16 -18.95
N THR A 186 -7.23 -16.84 -18.25
CA THR A 186 -6.78 -17.63 -17.11
C THR A 186 -7.38 -17.04 -15.85
N ILE A 187 -7.74 -17.92 -14.91
CA ILE A 187 -8.28 -17.56 -13.61
C ILE A 187 -7.14 -17.67 -12.60
N ASP A 188 -6.88 -16.58 -11.88
CA ASP A 188 -6.01 -16.59 -10.72
C ASP A 188 -6.85 -16.63 -9.44
N ILE A 189 -6.71 -17.74 -8.72
CA ILE A 189 -7.38 -18.00 -7.43
C ILE A 189 -6.38 -18.50 -6.38
N THR A 190 -5.09 -18.32 -6.61
CA THR A 190 -4.00 -19.08 -5.98
C THR A 190 -3.98 -18.97 -4.45
N ASN A 191 -4.44 -17.88 -3.86
CA ASN A 191 -4.25 -17.59 -2.44
C ASN A 191 -5.54 -17.55 -1.60
N LYS A 192 -6.71 -17.87 -2.17
CA LYS A 192 -8.01 -17.67 -1.49
C LYS A 192 -8.20 -18.48 -0.20
N GLN A 193 -7.46 -19.55 0.01
CA GLN A 193 -7.67 -20.48 1.13
C GLN A 193 -6.73 -20.25 2.31
N ASP A 194 -5.70 -19.44 2.15
CA ASP A 194 -4.77 -19.12 3.23
C ASP A 194 -5.42 -18.14 4.23
N ASP A 195 -5.34 -18.47 5.51
CA ASP A 195 -5.95 -17.63 6.56
C ASP A 195 -5.27 -16.26 6.71
N ALA A 196 -3.96 -16.18 6.46
CA ALA A 196 -3.25 -14.90 6.47
C ALA A 196 -3.71 -14.02 5.31
N VAL A 197 -3.87 -14.61 4.10
CA VAL A 197 -4.42 -13.91 2.93
C VAL A 197 -5.85 -13.43 3.20
N ARG A 198 -6.71 -14.31 3.73
CA ARG A 198 -8.10 -13.92 4.05
C ARG A 198 -8.19 -12.82 5.10
N SER A 199 -7.26 -12.81 6.05
CA SER A 199 -7.20 -11.77 7.08
C SER A 199 -6.83 -10.41 6.51
N LEU A 200 -5.93 -10.38 5.53
CA LEU A 200 -5.46 -9.16 4.88
C LEU A 200 -6.45 -8.65 3.81
N CYS A 201 -7.00 -9.57 3.00
CA CYS A 201 -7.72 -9.24 1.76
C CYS A 201 -9.12 -8.73 2.00
N ARG A 202 -9.21 -7.42 2.22
CA ARG A 202 -10.43 -6.64 2.38
C ARG A 202 -10.17 -5.16 2.26
N SER A 203 -11.21 -4.35 2.44
CA SER A 203 -11.10 -2.90 2.55
C SER A 203 -10.76 -2.50 3.98
N TRP A 204 -9.67 -1.77 4.14
CA TRP A 204 -9.16 -1.22 5.39
C TRP A 204 -9.25 0.30 5.37
N ARG A 205 -9.79 0.88 6.45
CA ARG A 205 -9.71 2.32 6.68
C ARG A 205 -8.50 2.58 7.55
N MET A 206 -7.61 3.48 7.15
CA MET A 206 -6.54 3.94 8.00
C MET A 206 -7.10 4.85 9.09
N ASP A 207 -6.87 4.48 10.34
CA ASP A 207 -7.27 5.26 11.50
C ASP A 207 -6.17 6.21 11.93
N SER A 208 -4.91 5.76 11.89
CA SER A 208 -3.73 6.59 12.18
C SER A 208 -2.46 6.02 11.56
N ALA A 209 -1.49 6.92 11.35
CA ALA A 209 -0.10 6.62 11.05
C ALA A 209 0.77 7.33 12.09
N GLU A 210 1.75 6.62 12.64
CA GLU A 210 2.66 7.13 13.68
C GLU A 210 4.11 6.80 13.29
N ASN A 211 5.01 7.79 13.41
CA ASN A 211 6.43 7.66 13.11
C ASN A 211 7.26 8.07 14.32
N TRP A 212 8.31 7.31 14.62
CA TRP A 212 9.32 7.63 15.63
C TRP A 212 10.69 7.66 14.97
N LEU A 213 11.32 8.83 14.93
CA LEU A 213 12.67 9.02 14.42
C LEU A 213 13.68 8.87 15.55
N LEU A 214 14.69 8.03 15.35
CA LEU A 214 15.75 7.75 16.29
C LEU A 214 17.11 8.07 15.68
N ALA A 215 18.02 8.59 16.51
CA ALA A 215 19.45 8.62 16.24
C ALA A 215 20.11 7.59 17.17
N GLY A 216 20.55 6.47 16.62
CA GLY A 216 20.87 5.27 17.39
C GLY A 216 19.64 4.78 18.19
N ASP A 217 19.75 4.72 19.53
CA ASP A 217 18.65 4.29 20.41
C ASP A 217 17.85 5.46 21.02
N VAL A 218 18.17 6.70 20.66
CA VAL A 218 17.56 7.91 21.22
C VAL A 218 16.48 8.43 20.30
N MET A 219 15.25 8.55 20.80
CA MET A 219 14.16 9.15 20.04
C MET A 219 14.38 10.65 19.93
N ILE A 220 14.52 11.15 18.71
CA ILE A 220 14.74 12.55 18.38
C ILE A 220 13.52 13.22 17.74
N GLY A 221 12.53 12.43 17.27
CA GLY A 221 11.32 12.93 16.67
C GLY A 221 10.13 11.98 16.83
N TYR A 222 8.93 12.54 16.78
CA TYR A 222 7.66 11.80 16.75
C TYR A 222 6.64 12.54 15.91
N GLY A 223 6.05 11.84 14.96
CA GLY A 223 4.96 12.30 14.12
C GLY A 223 3.74 11.41 14.23
N LYS A 224 2.57 11.99 14.07
CA LYS A 224 1.31 11.29 14.02
C LYS A 224 0.33 11.98 13.10
N GLN A 225 -0.34 11.18 12.27
CA GLN A 225 -1.50 11.61 11.49
C GLN A 225 -2.67 10.68 11.80
N TRP A 226 -3.89 11.24 11.81
CA TRP A 226 -5.10 10.44 12.02
C TRP A 226 -6.33 11.11 11.43
N LEU A 227 -7.36 10.29 11.18
CA LEU A 227 -8.62 10.79 10.66
C LEU A 227 -9.61 11.06 11.82
N GLU A 228 -10.02 12.33 11.97
CA GLU A 228 -11.04 12.72 12.92
C GLU A 228 -12.19 13.46 12.22
N LYS A 229 -13.41 12.93 12.32
CA LYS A 229 -14.62 13.52 11.70
C LYS A 229 -14.43 13.84 10.21
N GLY A 230 -13.73 12.99 9.48
CA GLY A 230 -13.48 13.16 8.04
C GLY A 230 -12.40 14.21 7.70
N ARG A 231 -11.60 14.64 8.67
CA ARG A 231 -10.47 15.55 8.47
C ARG A 231 -9.19 14.89 8.93
N VAL A 232 -8.12 15.12 8.21
CA VAL A 232 -6.79 14.70 8.61
C VAL A 232 -6.27 15.67 9.66
N MET A 233 -5.96 15.12 10.82
CA MET A 233 -5.29 15.79 11.93
C MET A 233 -3.84 15.32 11.96
N GLN A 234 -2.93 16.20 12.33
CA GLN A 234 -1.52 15.87 12.42
C GLN A 234 -0.86 16.53 13.62
N GLN A 235 0.16 15.88 14.13
CA GLN A 235 1.01 16.36 15.20
C GLN A 235 2.43 15.87 14.93
N ALA A 236 3.40 16.77 14.97
CA ALA A 236 4.81 16.43 14.95
C ALA A 236 5.54 17.12 16.10
N THR A 237 6.60 16.50 16.57
CA THR A 237 7.44 17.03 17.65
C THR A 237 8.86 16.55 17.47
N LEU A 238 9.80 17.47 17.37
CA LEU A 238 11.24 17.19 17.39
C LEU A 238 11.85 17.57 18.74
N THR A 239 12.80 16.77 19.18
CA THR A 239 13.65 17.17 20.31
C THR A 239 14.62 18.28 19.87
N PRO A 240 15.27 18.99 20.83
CA PRO A 240 16.34 19.91 20.49
C PRO A 240 17.49 19.26 19.70
N GLU A 241 17.79 18.01 19.99
CA GLU A 241 18.80 17.20 19.29
C GLU A 241 18.38 16.97 17.83
N GLY A 242 17.13 16.55 17.58
CA GLY A 242 16.62 16.35 16.21
C GLY A 242 16.69 17.62 15.39
N LYS A 243 16.26 18.75 15.98
CA LYS A 243 16.39 20.07 15.32
C LYS A 243 17.86 20.45 15.08
N GLY A 244 18.75 20.11 16.02
CA GLY A 244 20.19 20.35 15.89
C GLY A 244 20.85 19.52 14.79
N MET A 245 20.26 18.39 14.41
CA MET A 245 20.67 17.52 13.30
C MET A 245 20.09 17.95 11.94
N GLY A 246 19.26 18.98 11.92
CA GLY A 246 18.72 19.53 10.67
C GLY A 246 17.32 19.01 10.29
N PHE A 247 16.72 18.15 11.11
CA PHE A 247 15.37 17.68 10.88
C PHE A 247 14.33 18.76 11.18
N ASP A 248 13.21 18.73 10.47
CA ASP A 248 12.05 19.56 10.76
C ASP A 248 10.78 18.70 11.00
N GLU A 249 9.65 19.33 11.21
CA GLU A 249 8.42 18.60 11.54
C GLU A 249 7.84 17.91 10.31
N ASP A 250 8.15 18.37 9.11
CA ASP A 250 7.69 17.80 7.84
C ASP A 250 8.45 16.49 7.52
N ASP A 251 9.62 16.27 8.12
CA ASP A 251 10.34 14.98 8.03
C ASP A 251 9.66 13.85 8.83
N LEU A 252 8.68 14.17 9.66
CA LEU A 252 8.00 13.19 10.55
C LEU A 252 6.58 12.85 10.11
N ILE A 253 5.99 13.65 9.25
CA ILE A 253 4.61 13.54 8.79
C ILE A 253 4.50 13.97 7.34
N ASP A 254 3.59 13.35 6.61
CA ASP A 254 3.29 13.74 5.23
C ASP A 254 2.33 14.93 5.19
N ASP A 255 2.16 15.53 4.02
CA ASP A 255 1.09 16.48 3.79
C ASP A 255 -0.27 15.84 4.07
N LYS A 256 -1.22 16.64 4.56
CA LYS A 256 -2.59 16.15 4.87
C LYS A 256 -3.28 15.58 3.66
N ASP A 257 -3.00 16.13 2.50
CA ASP A 257 -3.62 15.73 1.24
C ASP A 257 -3.08 14.36 0.78
N ASP A 258 -1.85 14.00 1.17
CA ASP A 258 -1.22 12.71 0.88
C ASP A 258 -1.58 11.59 1.88
N TYR A 259 -2.48 11.87 2.83
CA TYR A 259 -2.93 10.85 3.79
C TYR A 259 -3.75 9.76 3.10
N CYS A 260 -3.22 8.52 3.10
CA CYS A 260 -3.94 7.35 2.62
C CYS A 260 -5.05 6.98 3.62
N TYR A 261 -6.29 7.34 3.32
CA TYR A 261 -7.42 7.06 4.23
C TYR A 261 -8.00 5.65 4.08
N ARG A 262 -7.68 4.95 2.98
CA ARG A 262 -8.22 3.62 2.69
C ARG A 262 -7.25 2.82 1.83
N VAL A 263 -7.06 1.56 2.19
CA VAL A 263 -6.37 0.58 1.36
C VAL A 263 -7.24 -0.66 1.17
N ILE A 264 -7.18 -1.27 -0.01
CA ILE A 264 -7.86 -2.52 -0.32
C ILE A 264 -6.81 -3.51 -0.78
N PHE A 265 -6.74 -4.67 -0.13
CA PHE A 265 -5.93 -5.79 -0.56
C PHE A 265 -6.79 -6.86 -1.22
N SER A 266 -6.35 -7.32 -2.38
CA SER A 266 -6.97 -8.41 -3.13
C SER A 266 -6.23 -9.73 -2.89
N PRO A 267 -6.93 -10.88 -2.83
CA PRO A 267 -6.28 -12.19 -2.72
C PRO A 267 -5.44 -12.56 -3.96
N CYS A 268 -5.52 -11.80 -5.02
CA CYS A 268 -4.73 -11.98 -6.23
C CYS A 268 -3.43 -11.16 -6.25
N GLY A 269 -3.03 -10.57 -5.10
CA GLY A 269 -1.78 -9.86 -4.95
C GLY A 269 -1.80 -8.40 -5.43
N THR A 270 -2.99 -7.81 -5.59
CA THR A 270 -3.14 -6.38 -5.92
C THR A 270 -3.55 -5.61 -4.67
N PHE A 271 -3.04 -4.39 -4.48
CA PHE A 271 -3.58 -3.43 -3.53
C PHE A 271 -3.95 -2.13 -4.22
N VAL A 272 -4.87 -1.39 -3.62
CA VAL A 272 -5.31 -0.06 -4.09
C VAL A 272 -5.37 0.87 -2.89
N CYS A 273 -4.60 1.95 -2.91
CA CYS A 273 -4.61 3.03 -1.93
C CYS A 273 -5.44 4.21 -2.41
N PHE A 274 -6.13 4.87 -1.48
CA PHE A 274 -6.94 6.05 -1.74
C PHE A 274 -6.48 7.17 -0.82
N TYR A 275 -6.11 8.30 -1.41
CA TYR A 275 -5.62 9.48 -0.71
C TYR A 275 -6.71 10.54 -0.55
N VAL A 276 -6.53 11.42 0.43
CA VAL A 276 -7.54 12.45 0.78
C VAL A 276 -7.73 13.47 -0.35
N ASP A 277 -6.68 13.81 -1.08
CA ASP A 277 -6.74 14.67 -2.27
C ASP A 277 -7.53 14.02 -3.43
N GLY A 278 -7.82 12.73 -3.29
CA GLY A 278 -8.58 11.94 -4.22
C GLY A 278 -7.73 11.12 -5.17
N ASP A 279 -6.44 11.13 -5.06
CA ASP A 279 -5.56 10.28 -5.83
C ASP A 279 -5.75 8.81 -5.46
N VAL A 280 -5.37 7.94 -6.38
CA VAL A 280 -5.47 6.49 -6.23
C VAL A 280 -4.17 5.87 -6.72
N GLU A 281 -3.58 5.06 -5.87
CA GLU A 281 -2.39 4.28 -6.18
C GLU A 281 -2.74 2.80 -6.30
N ILE A 282 -2.12 2.11 -7.25
CA ILE A 282 -2.30 0.69 -7.48
C ILE A 282 -0.94 0.01 -7.42
N GLY A 283 -0.85 -1.03 -6.63
CA GLY A 283 0.36 -1.79 -6.50
C GLY A 283 0.11 -3.29 -6.38
N THR A 284 1.18 -4.01 -6.15
CA THR A 284 1.15 -5.46 -5.89
C THR A 284 1.72 -5.75 -4.53
N TRP A 285 1.26 -6.84 -3.91
CA TRP A 285 1.72 -7.29 -2.62
C TRP A 285 1.93 -8.80 -2.59
N GLU A 286 2.80 -9.26 -1.69
CA GLU A 286 2.96 -10.67 -1.36
C GLU A 286 3.35 -10.85 0.10
N TRP A 287 3.05 -12.03 0.66
CA TRP A 287 3.63 -12.46 1.91
C TRP A 287 5.02 -13.03 1.64
N THR A 288 6.07 -12.40 2.16
CA THR A 288 7.44 -12.95 2.13
C THR A 288 7.65 -13.96 3.24
N ASP A 289 6.97 -13.77 4.38
CA ASP A 289 6.88 -14.75 5.46
C ASP A 289 5.49 -14.76 6.09
N PRO A 290 4.54 -15.56 5.56
CA PRO A 290 3.17 -15.59 6.06
C PRO A 290 3.05 -16.13 7.50
N HIS A 291 4.02 -16.91 7.99
CA HIS A 291 4.00 -17.45 9.34
C HIS A 291 4.34 -16.39 10.39
N ASN A 292 5.20 -15.45 10.03
CA ASN A 292 5.58 -14.33 10.86
C ASN A 292 4.84 -13.04 10.50
N GLY A 293 3.96 -13.07 9.51
CA GLY A 293 3.18 -11.93 9.05
C GLY A 293 4.07 -10.84 8.47
N VAL A 294 4.99 -11.23 7.58
CA VAL A 294 5.87 -10.30 6.86
C VAL A 294 5.34 -10.08 5.45
N LEU A 295 5.05 -8.83 5.14
CA LEU A 295 4.42 -8.36 3.92
C LEU A 295 5.41 -7.50 3.13
N ARG A 296 5.41 -7.68 1.81
CA ARG A 296 6.09 -6.80 0.86
C ARG A 296 5.10 -6.21 -0.11
N CYS A 297 5.23 -4.91 -0.37
CA CYS A 297 4.41 -4.20 -1.34
C CYS A 297 5.29 -3.57 -2.42
N TRP A 298 4.78 -3.47 -3.64
CA TRP A 298 5.40 -2.77 -4.76
C TRP A 298 4.36 -1.88 -5.44
N GLU A 299 4.71 -0.68 -5.75
CA GLU A 299 3.91 0.18 -6.61
C GLU A 299 3.99 -0.24 -8.08
N THR A 300 3.02 0.17 -8.89
CA THR A 300 2.96 -0.30 -10.27
C THR A 300 3.65 0.68 -11.23
N PHE A 301 3.96 1.92 -10.83
CA PHE A 301 4.52 2.97 -11.69
C PHE A 301 5.60 3.79 -11.03
N ASP A 302 6.71 3.86 -11.72
CA ASP A 302 7.61 4.99 -11.73
C ASP A 302 7.81 5.42 -13.20
N TRP A 303 7.46 6.67 -13.54
CA TRP A 303 7.50 7.16 -14.92
C TRP A 303 8.72 8.03 -15.21
N ASP A 304 9.51 8.40 -14.23
CA ASP A 304 10.46 9.50 -14.34
C ASP A 304 11.89 9.20 -13.85
N ASP A 305 12.29 7.94 -13.77
CA ASP A 305 13.72 7.63 -13.60
C ASP A 305 14.46 7.80 -14.93
N ASP A 306 14.44 9.06 -15.47
CA ASP A 306 15.44 9.53 -16.44
C ASP A 306 16.77 9.91 -15.74
N ASP A 307 16.85 9.78 -14.44
CA ASP A 307 18.09 9.96 -13.69
C ASP A 307 18.84 8.62 -13.67
N ASP A 308 19.82 8.53 -14.61
CA ASP A 308 20.79 7.44 -14.79
C ASP A 308 21.71 7.21 -13.55
N ASP A 309 21.20 7.35 -12.34
CA ASP A 309 21.94 6.96 -11.14
C ASP A 309 21.74 5.45 -10.90
N ASP A 310 22.67 4.68 -11.51
CA ASP A 310 22.87 3.22 -11.41
C ASP A 310 23.10 2.71 -9.96
N ASP A 311 22.55 3.34 -8.96
CA ASP A 311 22.58 2.82 -7.59
C ASP A 311 21.43 1.79 -7.41
N ASP A 312 21.68 0.57 -7.94
CA ASP A 312 20.88 -0.67 -7.78
C ASP A 312 20.72 -1.12 -6.31
N ASP A 313 20.64 -0.23 -5.37
CA ASP A 313 20.32 -0.58 -3.98
C ASP A 313 18.82 -0.89 -3.88
N ASP A 314 18.49 -2.19 -4.02
CA ASP A 314 17.19 -2.80 -3.78
C ASP A 314 16.71 -2.55 -2.32
N ASP A 315 16.36 -1.32 -1.97
CA ASP A 315 15.88 -0.93 -0.64
C ASP A 315 14.42 -1.35 -0.43
N PHE A 316 14.18 -2.68 -0.40
CA PHE A 316 12.90 -3.20 0.05
C PHE A 316 12.85 -3.22 1.56
N ALA A 317 11.88 -2.58 2.14
CA ALA A 317 11.53 -2.84 3.53
C ALA A 317 10.36 -3.81 3.58
N ASP A 318 10.62 -5.01 4.10
CA ASP A 318 9.56 -5.91 4.49
C ASP A 318 8.82 -5.32 5.71
N MET A 319 7.51 -5.26 5.61
CA MET A 319 6.64 -4.75 6.68
C MET A 319 6.11 -5.88 7.54
N THR A 320 5.98 -5.65 8.83
CA THR A 320 5.36 -6.61 9.74
C THR A 320 3.89 -6.29 9.97
N VAL A 321 3.01 -7.23 9.67
CA VAL A 321 1.55 -7.10 9.88
C VAL A 321 1.15 -7.80 11.16
N ARG A 322 0.27 -7.18 11.95
CA ARG A 322 -0.38 -7.77 13.13
C ARG A 322 -1.86 -7.48 13.13
N PHE A 323 -2.67 -8.48 13.45
CA PHE A 323 -4.10 -8.33 13.60
C PHE A 323 -4.48 -8.42 15.08
N ASP A 324 -5.42 -7.56 15.49
CA ASP A 324 -6.05 -7.57 16.80
C ASP A 324 -7.57 -7.42 16.61
N GLY A 325 -8.29 -8.54 16.58
CA GLY A 325 -9.70 -8.58 16.24
C GLY A 325 -9.98 -8.04 14.84
N LYS A 326 -10.61 -6.86 14.79
CA LYS A 326 -10.98 -6.17 13.54
C LYS A 326 -10.02 -5.03 13.18
N GLN A 327 -8.92 -4.92 13.88
CA GLN A 327 -7.84 -3.99 13.58
C GLN A 327 -6.67 -4.71 12.92
N MET A 328 -6.00 -4.00 12.06
CA MET A 328 -4.73 -4.37 11.46
C MET A 328 -3.73 -3.27 11.79
N ARG A 329 -2.51 -3.66 12.15
CA ARG A 329 -1.37 -2.77 12.25
C ARG A 329 -0.28 -3.25 11.33
N ILE A 330 0.28 -2.31 10.59
CA ILE A 330 1.44 -2.54 9.73
C ILE A 330 2.60 -1.76 10.35
N TYR A 331 3.71 -2.45 10.56
CA TYR A 331 4.92 -1.92 11.18
C TYR A 331 6.02 -1.85 10.14
N GLY A 332 6.65 -0.69 10.01
CA GLY A 332 7.89 -0.48 9.26
C GLY A 332 9.05 -0.24 10.23
N ASP A 333 10.23 -0.69 9.84
CA ASP A 333 11.48 -0.50 10.59
C ASP A 333 12.58 -0.22 9.58
N PHE A 334 12.90 1.04 9.43
CA PHE A 334 13.78 1.54 8.38
C PHE A 334 15.07 2.06 9.00
N MET A 335 16.18 1.84 8.34
CA MET A 335 17.47 2.32 8.77
C MET A 335 18.15 3.05 7.62
N ASP A 336 18.76 4.18 7.94
CA ASP A 336 19.57 4.92 7.02
C ASP A 336 20.82 5.46 7.75
N THR A 337 21.88 5.76 6.99
CA THR A 337 23.14 6.28 7.55
C THR A 337 23.50 7.55 6.83
N GLU A 338 23.41 8.68 7.52
CA GLU A 338 23.84 9.98 7.02
C GLU A 338 24.96 10.51 7.93
N ASP A 339 26.04 10.99 7.34
CA ASP A 339 27.22 11.54 8.06
C ASP A 339 27.82 10.61 9.16
N ASN A 340 27.76 9.29 8.96
CA ASN A 340 28.12 8.23 9.91
C ASN A 340 27.23 8.16 11.17
N ILE A 341 26.05 8.77 11.14
CA ILE A 341 25.02 8.61 12.16
C ILE A 341 23.97 7.64 11.61
N LEU A 342 23.70 6.58 12.37
CA LEU A 342 22.62 5.66 12.06
C LEU A 342 21.30 6.27 12.52
N PHE A 343 20.44 6.57 11.57
CA PHE A 343 19.05 6.92 11.82
C PHE A 343 18.17 5.69 11.67
N ARG A 344 17.11 5.65 12.43
CA ARG A 344 16.09 4.61 12.38
C ARG A 344 14.72 5.22 12.49
N THR A 345 13.84 4.90 11.56
CA THR A 345 12.43 5.26 11.65
C THR A 345 11.59 4.02 11.95
N LEU A 346 10.84 4.07 13.03
CA LEU A 346 9.79 3.09 13.30
C LEU A 346 8.47 3.69 12.90
N SER A 347 7.73 3.01 12.04
CA SER A 347 6.43 3.45 11.55
C SER A 347 5.35 2.46 11.93
N VAL A 348 4.17 2.94 12.31
CA VAL A 348 3.00 2.10 12.59
C VAL A 348 1.77 2.71 11.95
N ALA A 349 1.23 2.04 10.96
CA ALA A 349 -0.07 2.35 10.41
C ALA A 349 -1.14 1.45 11.04
N THR A 350 -2.19 2.05 11.60
CA THR A 350 -3.32 1.37 12.24
C THR A 350 -4.55 1.48 11.38
N PHE A 351 -5.18 0.33 11.14
CA PHE A 351 -6.34 0.21 10.28
C PHE A 351 -7.49 -0.48 11.00
N SER A 352 -8.71 -0.07 10.66
CA SER A 352 -9.95 -0.76 11.01
C SER A 352 -10.59 -1.37 9.76
N ALA A 353 -11.13 -2.58 9.88
CA ALA A 353 -11.91 -3.17 8.81
C ALA A 353 -13.13 -2.27 8.53
N LYS A 354 -13.34 -1.94 7.25
CA LYS A 354 -14.51 -1.18 6.81
C LYS A 354 -15.69 -2.15 6.68
N TYR A 355 -16.83 -1.79 7.28
CA TYR A 355 -18.13 -2.46 7.13
C TYR A 355 -19.02 -1.69 6.19
#